data_96cf5a2fe6aefc89c142e4abdf41f439
#
_entry.id   96cf5a2fe6aefc89c142e4abdf41f439
#
_cell.length_a   1.000
_cell.length_b   1.000
_cell.length_c   1.000
_cell.angle_alpha   90.00
_cell.angle_beta   90.00
_cell.angle_gamma   90.00
#
_symmetry.space_group_name_H-M   'P 1'
#
loop_
_entity.id
_entity.type
_entity.pdbx_description
1 polymer ?
#
loop_
_entity_poly.entity_id
_entity_poly.type
_entity_poly.pdbx_seq_one_letter_code
_entity_poly.pdbx_strand_id
1 'polypeptide(L)'
;MHAAGVVISNEPLWKKTPIYKPSGEETFVTQYSLNYLEDIDLIKFDFLGLKTLDVIDNAIKLIRNRYDVEVNWHTIDENDPKVYEIIQSGDTIGMFQIESSGMQDLNKRLKPSSFEDLIAVLALYRPGPMESGMLDDFIERKHGRKKIFYPFEEVSFDALKDTLEPTYGMIVYQEQVMQIVQTIGGMSLGGADIVRRAMGKKKIEEMQKYNKEFSEGAANQGLDYKKASELFDLIEKFAGYGFNKSHSAAYAMVTFQTAWLKTYYPQEFMAALLTSEKDNTDKVVKYIDEAKRMKIFLGAPDINHSQLEFSAITKDEQDQILFGLGAIKGVGEAAVESILEARTDGEFKD
;
A
#
# COMPACT_ATOMS: atom_id res chain seq x y z
N MET A 1 20.57 6.07 -9.53
CA MET A 1 20.04 7.32 -8.93
C MET A 1 18.82 6.98 -8.12
N HIS A 2 18.61 7.57 -6.94
CA HIS A 2 17.40 7.38 -6.15
C HIS A 2 16.33 8.40 -6.60
N ALA A 3 15.12 7.96 -6.84
CA ALA A 3 14.08 8.81 -7.45
C ALA A 3 13.65 9.99 -6.57
N ALA A 4 13.76 9.87 -5.24
CA ALA A 4 13.24 10.84 -4.28
C ALA A 4 14.24 11.20 -3.17
N GLY A 5 15.46 10.67 -3.20
CA GLY A 5 16.47 10.92 -2.17
C GLY A 5 17.30 12.16 -2.48
N VAL A 6 17.34 13.10 -1.55
CA VAL A 6 18.17 14.31 -1.60
C VAL A 6 19.21 14.25 -0.49
N VAL A 7 20.47 14.45 -0.84
CA VAL A 7 21.57 14.50 0.13
C VAL A 7 21.82 15.95 0.55
N ILE A 8 21.85 16.19 1.84
CA ILE A 8 22.14 17.50 2.42
C ILE A 8 23.53 17.50 3.06
N SER A 9 24.29 18.55 2.81
CA SER A 9 25.62 18.75 3.36
C SER A 9 25.78 20.21 3.80
N ASN A 10 26.51 20.40 4.90
CA ASN A 10 26.92 21.72 5.40
C ASN A 10 28.13 22.29 4.62
N GLU A 11 28.76 21.49 3.75
CA GLU A 11 29.85 21.86 2.90
C GLU A 11 29.58 21.44 1.45
N PRO A 12 30.31 21.99 0.45
CA PRO A 12 30.21 21.51 -0.91
C PRO A 12 30.45 19.99 -1.02
N LEU A 13 29.53 19.29 -1.69
CA LEU A 13 29.53 17.80 -1.78
C LEU A 13 30.83 17.20 -2.26
N TRP A 14 31.55 17.89 -3.18
CA TRP A 14 32.84 17.40 -3.72
C TRP A 14 33.97 17.34 -2.68
N LYS A 15 33.81 17.96 -1.52
CA LYS A 15 34.75 17.84 -0.41
C LYS A 15 34.58 16.54 0.37
N LYS A 16 33.38 15.97 0.35
CA LYS A 16 33.02 14.78 1.11
C LYS A 16 32.92 13.51 0.26
N THR A 17 32.51 13.64 -1.01
CA THR A 17 32.28 12.50 -1.90
C THR A 17 32.56 12.86 -3.35
N PRO A 18 33.06 11.93 -4.17
CA PRO A 18 33.03 12.11 -5.61
C PRO A 18 31.59 12.30 -6.09
N ILE A 19 31.41 13.23 -7.01
CA ILE A 19 30.11 13.54 -7.60
C ILE A 19 30.09 13.18 -9.09
N TYR A 20 28.91 12.84 -9.59
CA TYR A 20 28.64 12.54 -10.99
C TYR A 20 27.49 13.42 -11.48
N LYS A 21 27.64 14.00 -12.64
CA LYS A 21 26.57 14.71 -13.34
C LYS A 21 26.07 13.87 -14.50
N PRO A 22 24.83 13.32 -14.42
CA PRO A 22 24.26 12.59 -15.53
C PRO A 22 24.11 13.48 -16.77
N SER A 23 24.27 12.90 -17.96
CA SER A 23 24.11 13.65 -19.22
C SER A 23 22.67 14.10 -19.38
N GLY A 24 22.47 15.39 -19.65
CA GLY A 24 21.14 15.99 -19.83
C GLY A 24 20.44 16.40 -18.53
N GLU A 25 21.05 16.21 -17.34
CA GLU A 25 20.49 16.63 -16.07
C GLU A 25 21.25 17.83 -15.47
N GLU A 26 20.55 18.65 -14.70
CA GLU A 26 21.18 19.77 -13.97
C GLU A 26 21.67 19.34 -12.57
N THR A 27 21.19 18.21 -12.05
CA THR A 27 21.48 17.72 -10.71
C THR A 27 22.74 16.88 -10.64
N PHE A 28 23.41 16.90 -9.48
CA PHE A 28 24.56 16.04 -9.19
C PHE A 28 24.13 14.84 -8.35
N VAL A 29 24.82 13.71 -8.56
CA VAL A 29 24.62 12.45 -7.82
C VAL A 29 25.91 12.10 -7.08
N THR A 30 25.79 11.67 -5.82
CA THR A 30 26.93 11.12 -5.08
C THR A 30 27.34 9.77 -5.68
N GLN A 31 28.66 9.52 -5.82
CA GLN A 31 29.13 8.22 -6.32
C GLN A 31 29.17 7.15 -5.22
N TYR A 32 29.18 7.54 -3.94
CA TYR A 32 28.99 6.58 -2.87
C TYR A 32 27.54 6.14 -2.75
N SER A 33 27.35 4.84 -2.50
CA SER A 33 26.02 4.27 -2.27
C SER A 33 25.47 4.70 -0.93
N LEU A 34 24.14 4.56 -0.77
CA LEU A 34 23.39 4.92 0.44
C LEU A 34 24.05 4.46 1.75
N ASN A 35 24.60 3.24 1.76
CA ASN A 35 25.18 2.61 2.97
C ASN A 35 26.41 3.33 3.52
N TYR A 36 27.05 4.17 2.75
CA TYR A 36 28.28 4.87 3.13
C TYR A 36 28.11 6.38 3.34
N LEU A 37 26.88 6.91 3.15
CA LEU A 37 26.66 8.36 3.26
C LEU A 37 26.78 8.85 4.69
N GLU A 38 26.29 8.08 5.65
CA GLU A 38 26.40 8.40 7.08
C GLU A 38 27.84 8.39 7.57
N ASP A 39 28.68 7.48 7.05
CA ASP A 39 30.11 7.37 7.41
C ASP A 39 30.93 8.62 7.01
N ILE A 40 30.40 9.44 6.13
CA ILE A 40 31.02 10.68 5.64
C ILE A 40 30.22 11.94 6.00
N ASP A 41 29.42 11.87 7.07
CA ASP A 41 28.59 12.95 7.59
C ASP A 41 27.64 13.54 6.54
N LEU A 42 27.02 12.72 5.71
CA LEU A 42 25.96 13.12 4.81
C LEU A 42 24.63 12.56 5.26
N ILE A 43 23.61 13.43 5.26
CA ILE A 43 22.24 13.04 5.62
C ILE A 43 21.43 12.96 4.34
N LYS A 44 20.73 11.82 4.16
CA LYS A 44 19.80 11.62 3.07
C LYS A 44 18.38 11.88 3.55
N PHE A 45 17.67 12.73 2.83
CA PHE A 45 16.22 12.94 2.99
C PHE A 45 15.48 12.32 1.81
N ASP A 46 14.44 11.57 2.11
CA ASP A 46 13.56 10.98 1.11
C ASP A 46 12.25 11.79 1.05
N PHE A 47 12.03 12.44 -0.11
CA PHE A 47 10.81 13.19 -0.38
C PHE A 47 9.90 12.33 -1.26
N LEU A 48 9.03 11.55 -0.62
CA LEU A 48 8.10 10.66 -1.29
C LEU A 48 6.67 11.16 -1.09
N GLY A 49 5.98 11.38 -2.20
CA GLY A 49 4.55 11.67 -2.22
C GLY A 49 3.77 10.51 -2.84
N LEU A 50 2.49 10.39 -2.48
CA LEU A 50 1.57 9.44 -3.08
C LEU A 50 0.50 10.23 -3.85
N LYS A 51 0.55 10.21 -5.17
CA LYS A 51 -0.51 10.78 -6.04
C LYS A 51 -1.91 10.26 -5.68
N THR A 52 -2.01 9.06 -5.15
CA THR A 52 -3.28 8.47 -4.71
C THR A 52 -3.97 9.29 -3.63
N LEU A 53 -3.22 9.98 -2.76
CA LEU A 53 -3.82 10.86 -1.75
C LEU A 53 -4.49 12.07 -2.40
N ASP A 54 -3.91 12.60 -3.49
CA ASP A 54 -4.54 13.67 -4.29
C ASP A 54 -5.81 13.16 -4.99
N VAL A 55 -5.81 11.91 -5.48
CA VAL A 55 -7.00 11.27 -6.05
C VAL A 55 -8.12 11.17 -5.02
N ILE A 56 -7.79 10.72 -3.80
CA ILE A 56 -8.77 10.62 -2.70
C ILE A 56 -9.32 11.99 -2.34
N ASP A 57 -8.45 12.98 -2.15
CA ASP A 57 -8.85 14.35 -1.79
C ASP A 57 -9.73 14.99 -2.89
N ASN A 58 -9.36 14.85 -4.14
CA ASN A 58 -10.15 15.34 -5.27
C ASN A 58 -11.50 14.62 -5.40
N ALA A 59 -11.54 13.31 -5.21
CA ALA A 59 -12.81 12.57 -5.18
C ALA A 59 -13.74 13.07 -4.06
N ILE A 60 -13.21 13.30 -2.86
CA ILE A 60 -13.97 13.84 -1.72
C ILE A 60 -14.49 15.24 -2.04
N LYS A 61 -13.71 16.11 -2.68
CA LYS A 61 -14.14 17.43 -3.14
C LYS A 61 -15.29 17.34 -4.14
N LEU A 62 -15.20 16.43 -5.12
CA LEU A 62 -16.26 16.19 -6.08
C LEU A 62 -17.54 15.68 -5.40
N ILE A 63 -17.43 14.77 -4.43
CA ILE A 63 -18.55 14.26 -3.64
C ILE A 63 -19.23 15.40 -2.85
N ARG A 64 -18.44 16.20 -2.14
CA ARG A 64 -18.95 17.36 -1.39
C ARG A 64 -19.70 18.33 -2.30
N ASN A 65 -19.11 18.70 -3.42
CA ASN A 65 -19.70 19.66 -4.35
C ASN A 65 -21.00 19.16 -5.00
N ARG A 66 -21.13 17.85 -5.18
CA ARG A 66 -22.27 17.26 -5.88
C ARG A 66 -23.40 16.84 -4.95
N TYR A 67 -23.07 16.34 -3.79
CA TYR A 67 -24.06 15.72 -2.86
C TYR A 67 -24.18 16.45 -1.52
N ASP A 68 -23.33 17.47 -1.27
CA ASP A 68 -23.22 18.14 0.06
C ASP A 68 -22.90 17.13 1.20
N VAL A 69 -22.08 16.11 0.88
CA VAL A 69 -21.69 15.04 1.81
C VAL A 69 -20.24 15.22 2.24
N GLU A 70 -20.02 15.20 3.56
CA GLU A 70 -18.69 15.13 4.16
C GLU A 70 -18.29 13.67 4.38
N VAL A 71 -17.22 13.22 3.72
CA VAL A 71 -16.65 11.88 3.92
C VAL A 71 -15.80 11.87 5.18
N ASN A 72 -16.22 11.10 6.18
CA ASN A 72 -15.48 10.94 7.44
C ASN A 72 -14.98 9.50 7.59
N TRP A 73 -13.69 9.28 7.34
CA TRP A 73 -13.06 7.96 7.40
C TRP A 73 -13.14 7.29 8.77
N HIS A 74 -13.30 8.04 9.86
CA HIS A 74 -13.42 7.47 11.22
C HIS A 74 -14.79 6.83 11.50
N THR A 75 -15.78 7.09 10.67
CA THR A 75 -17.14 6.53 10.83
C THR A 75 -17.47 5.45 9.80
N ILE A 76 -16.59 5.22 8.85
CA ILE A 76 -16.76 4.21 7.80
C ILE A 76 -16.27 2.87 8.34
N ASP A 77 -17.08 1.82 8.19
CA ASP A 77 -16.73 0.46 8.58
C ASP A 77 -15.63 -0.08 7.63
N GLU A 78 -14.45 -0.35 8.17
CA GLU A 78 -13.31 -0.92 7.43
C GLU A 78 -13.57 -2.36 6.95
N ASN A 79 -14.64 -3.00 7.42
CA ASN A 79 -15.06 -4.34 7.02
C ASN A 79 -16.35 -4.34 6.19
N ASP A 80 -16.70 -3.23 5.55
CA ASP A 80 -17.88 -3.11 4.69
C ASP A 80 -17.92 -4.19 3.60
N PRO A 81 -18.89 -5.11 3.61
CA PRO A 81 -18.95 -6.24 2.69
C PRO A 81 -18.96 -5.84 1.20
N LYS A 82 -19.62 -4.72 0.85
CA LYS A 82 -19.71 -4.26 -0.54
C LYS A 82 -18.35 -3.84 -1.09
N VAL A 83 -17.49 -3.26 -0.24
CA VAL A 83 -16.12 -2.90 -0.62
C VAL A 83 -15.31 -4.17 -0.88
N TYR A 84 -15.50 -5.21 -0.06
CA TYR A 84 -14.79 -6.48 -0.28
C TYR A 84 -15.34 -7.26 -1.47
N GLU A 85 -16.61 -7.15 -1.81
CA GLU A 85 -17.18 -7.77 -3.02
C GLU A 85 -16.45 -7.29 -4.29
N ILE A 86 -16.22 -5.99 -4.44
CA ILE A 86 -15.50 -5.46 -5.61
C ILE A 86 -14.00 -5.86 -5.59
N ILE A 87 -13.36 -5.92 -4.43
CA ILE A 87 -11.98 -6.41 -4.32
C ILE A 87 -11.90 -7.88 -4.71
N GLN A 88 -12.81 -8.72 -4.23
CA GLN A 88 -12.87 -10.16 -4.51
C GLN A 88 -13.18 -10.46 -5.98
N SER A 89 -13.95 -9.61 -6.65
CA SER A 89 -14.23 -9.75 -8.08
C SER A 89 -12.98 -9.55 -8.95
N GLY A 90 -11.95 -8.88 -8.41
CA GLY A 90 -10.75 -8.47 -9.13
C GLY A 90 -10.95 -7.21 -9.98
N ASP A 91 -12.07 -6.53 -9.86
CA ASP A 91 -12.37 -5.28 -10.57
C ASP A 91 -11.65 -4.08 -9.92
N THR A 92 -10.35 -4.23 -9.71
CA THR A 92 -9.53 -3.36 -8.87
C THR A 92 -8.68 -2.34 -9.65
N ILE A 93 -8.97 -2.13 -10.94
CA ILE A 93 -8.30 -1.08 -11.72
C ILE A 93 -8.54 0.29 -11.07
N GLY A 94 -7.47 1.05 -10.90
CA GLY A 94 -7.45 2.35 -10.22
C GLY A 94 -7.37 2.28 -8.70
N MET A 95 -7.58 1.13 -8.07
CA MET A 95 -7.41 0.97 -6.63
C MET A 95 -5.93 0.86 -6.26
N PHE A 96 -5.55 1.56 -5.21
CA PHE A 96 -4.16 1.63 -4.76
C PHE A 96 -3.60 0.24 -4.43
N GLN A 97 -2.41 -0.05 -4.95
CA GLN A 97 -1.62 -1.27 -4.72
C GLN A 97 -2.22 -2.58 -5.20
N ILE A 98 -3.49 -2.63 -5.65
CA ILE A 98 -4.17 -3.87 -6.04
C ILE A 98 -4.68 -3.89 -7.49
N GLU A 99 -4.24 -2.93 -8.34
CA GLU A 99 -4.70 -2.81 -9.73
C GLU A 99 -3.95 -3.67 -10.75
N SER A 100 -2.80 -4.27 -10.39
CA SER A 100 -2.03 -5.11 -11.32
C SER A 100 -2.74 -6.44 -11.57
N SER A 101 -2.54 -7.06 -12.74
CA SER A 101 -3.18 -8.32 -13.11
C SER A 101 -2.91 -9.42 -12.08
N GLY A 102 -1.66 -9.52 -11.59
CA GLY A 102 -1.31 -10.48 -10.56
C GLY A 102 -2.03 -10.25 -9.23
N MET A 103 -2.24 -8.99 -8.83
CA MET A 103 -3.03 -8.63 -7.65
C MET A 103 -4.53 -8.90 -7.86
N GLN A 104 -5.05 -8.64 -9.05
CA GLN A 104 -6.43 -8.99 -9.40
C GLN A 104 -6.68 -10.49 -9.26
N ASP A 105 -5.78 -11.32 -9.79
CA ASP A 105 -5.87 -12.77 -9.69
C ASP A 105 -5.72 -13.25 -8.24
N LEU A 106 -4.80 -12.65 -7.48
CA LEU A 106 -4.65 -12.93 -6.06
C LEU A 106 -5.94 -12.64 -5.29
N ASN A 107 -6.54 -11.49 -5.48
CA ASN A 107 -7.77 -11.11 -4.79
C ASN A 107 -8.94 -12.06 -5.12
N LYS A 108 -9.05 -12.54 -6.36
CA LYS A 108 -10.03 -13.57 -6.75
C LYS A 108 -9.81 -14.91 -6.03
N ARG A 109 -8.55 -15.29 -5.81
CA ARG A 109 -8.19 -16.55 -5.13
C ARG A 109 -8.31 -16.45 -3.62
N LEU A 110 -7.78 -15.38 -3.03
CA LEU A 110 -7.74 -15.17 -1.58
C LEU A 110 -9.10 -14.76 -1.03
N LYS A 111 -9.87 -13.97 -1.79
CA LYS A 111 -11.16 -13.39 -1.39
C LYS A 111 -11.08 -12.66 -0.04
N PRO A 112 -10.34 -11.55 0.03
CA PRO A 112 -10.25 -10.76 1.25
C PRO A 112 -11.66 -10.40 1.76
N SER A 113 -11.90 -10.52 3.05
CA SER A 113 -13.21 -10.27 3.66
C SER A 113 -13.14 -9.37 4.89
N SER A 114 -11.92 -8.94 5.25
CA SER A 114 -11.66 -8.05 6.38
C SER A 114 -10.47 -7.14 6.10
N PHE A 115 -10.33 -6.10 6.91
CA PHE A 115 -9.18 -5.20 6.84
C PHE A 115 -7.87 -5.92 7.15
N GLU A 116 -7.87 -6.88 8.08
CA GLU A 116 -6.70 -7.72 8.37
C GLU A 116 -6.26 -8.56 7.15
N ASP A 117 -7.20 -9.09 6.38
CA ASP A 117 -6.88 -9.78 5.12
C ASP A 117 -6.21 -8.84 4.12
N LEU A 118 -6.69 -7.60 4.02
CA LEU A 118 -6.12 -6.61 3.11
C LEU A 118 -4.69 -6.24 3.50
N ILE A 119 -4.43 -6.08 4.81
CA ILE A 119 -3.06 -5.89 5.34
C ILE A 119 -2.17 -7.08 4.96
N ALA A 120 -2.68 -8.31 5.12
CA ALA A 120 -1.94 -9.53 4.80
C ALA A 120 -1.65 -9.67 3.30
N VAL A 121 -2.61 -9.34 2.42
CA VAL A 121 -2.43 -9.33 0.96
C VAL A 121 -1.22 -8.48 0.57
N LEU A 122 -1.14 -7.25 1.08
CA LEU A 122 -0.04 -6.33 0.77
C LEU A 122 1.31 -6.79 1.34
N ALA A 123 1.30 -7.52 2.45
CA ALA A 123 2.51 -8.09 3.04
C ALA A 123 3.01 -9.33 2.30
N LEU A 124 2.11 -10.17 1.77
CA LEU A 124 2.42 -11.46 1.18
C LEU A 124 2.69 -11.40 -0.33
N TYR A 125 2.16 -10.42 -1.05
CA TYR A 125 2.38 -10.30 -2.50
C TYR A 125 3.77 -9.75 -2.81
N ARG A 126 4.79 -10.57 -2.62
CA ARG A 126 6.21 -10.27 -2.86
C ARG A 126 6.93 -11.55 -3.31
N PRO A 127 8.06 -11.44 -4.06
CA PRO A 127 8.79 -12.61 -4.56
C PRO A 127 9.07 -13.66 -3.49
N GLY A 128 9.61 -13.27 -2.34
CA GLY A 128 9.97 -14.20 -1.27
C GLY A 128 8.80 -15.06 -0.74
N PRO A 129 7.72 -14.47 -0.19
CA PRO A 129 6.55 -15.23 0.25
C PRO A 129 5.86 -16.02 -0.87
N MET A 130 5.86 -15.52 -2.11
CA MET A 130 5.28 -16.23 -3.26
C MET A 130 6.11 -17.46 -3.63
N GLU A 131 7.43 -17.33 -3.75
CA GLU A 131 8.33 -18.43 -4.12
C GLU A 131 8.45 -19.50 -3.03
N SER A 132 8.31 -19.11 -1.76
CA SER A 132 8.35 -20.05 -0.62
C SER A 132 7.04 -20.84 -0.40
N GLY A 133 5.97 -20.51 -1.14
CA GLY A 133 4.64 -21.11 -0.98
C GLY A 133 3.84 -20.57 0.21
N MET A 134 4.34 -19.56 0.92
CA MET A 134 3.61 -18.94 2.05
C MET A 134 2.27 -18.37 1.64
N LEU A 135 2.21 -17.72 0.46
CA LEU A 135 0.98 -17.14 -0.04
C LEU A 135 -0.10 -18.19 -0.31
N ASP A 136 0.27 -19.31 -0.93
CA ASP A 136 -0.67 -20.40 -1.19
C ASP A 136 -1.12 -21.06 0.11
N ASP A 137 -0.21 -21.28 1.07
CA ASP A 137 -0.55 -21.76 2.40
C ASP A 137 -1.54 -20.84 3.13
N PHE A 138 -1.36 -19.54 3.04
CA PHE A 138 -2.27 -18.56 3.63
C PHE A 138 -3.68 -18.67 3.03
N ILE A 139 -3.77 -18.76 1.69
CA ILE A 139 -5.04 -18.93 0.98
C ILE A 139 -5.74 -20.24 1.40
N GLU A 140 -5.01 -21.34 1.45
CA GLU A 140 -5.56 -22.65 1.82
C GLU A 140 -6.09 -22.69 3.26
N ARG A 141 -5.38 -22.05 4.19
CA ARG A 141 -5.79 -21.93 5.60
C ARG A 141 -7.00 -21.01 5.76
N LYS A 142 -7.00 -19.84 5.11
CA LYS A 142 -8.13 -18.91 5.12
C LYS A 142 -9.43 -19.59 4.68
N HIS A 143 -9.36 -20.44 3.65
CA HIS A 143 -10.52 -21.15 3.12
C HIS A 143 -10.83 -22.48 3.83
N GLY A 144 -10.13 -22.79 4.91
CA GLY A 144 -10.34 -24.03 5.67
C GLY A 144 -9.94 -25.31 4.93
N ARG A 145 -9.22 -25.20 3.80
CA ARG A 145 -8.73 -26.35 3.03
C ARG A 145 -7.44 -26.96 3.62
N LYS A 146 -6.72 -26.17 4.42
CA LYS A 146 -5.58 -26.60 5.22
C LYS A 146 -5.83 -26.30 6.69
N LYS A 147 -5.55 -27.27 7.59
CA LYS A 147 -5.71 -27.08 9.04
C LYS A 147 -4.82 -25.93 9.53
N ILE A 148 -5.38 -25.04 10.30
CA ILE A 148 -4.62 -24.02 11.03
C ILE A 148 -3.83 -24.74 12.11
N PHE A 149 -2.53 -24.48 12.17
CA PHE A 149 -1.64 -25.05 13.16
C PHE A 149 -1.02 -23.90 13.97
N TYR A 150 -1.15 -24.02 15.27
CA TYR A 150 -0.49 -23.13 16.23
C TYR A 150 0.62 -23.92 16.92
N PRO A 151 1.88 -23.49 16.85
CA PRO A 151 2.95 -24.13 17.62
C PRO A 151 2.61 -24.14 19.11
N PHE A 152 2.85 -25.26 19.80
CA PHE A 152 2.61 -25.44 21.26
C PHE A 152 1.15 -25.39 21.71
N GLU A 153 0.32 -26.23 21.15
CA GLU A 153 -1.08 -26.42 21.63
C GLU A 153 -1.19 -26.78 23.12
N GLU A 154 -0.12 -27.29 23.74
CA GLU A 154 -0.16 -27.90 25.07
C GLU A 154 0.11 -26.91 26.22
N VAL A 155 0.77 -25.76 26.01
CA VAL A 155 1.29 -24.93 27.11
C VAL A 155 1.07 -23.42 27.01
N SER A 156 0.96 -22.84 25.82
CA SER A 156 0.80 -21.39 25.60
C SER A 156 -0.10 -21.06 24.43
N PHE A 157 -0.99 -21.95 24.12
CA PHE A 157 -1.87 -21.88 22.94
C PHE A 157 -2.61 -20.55 22.85
N ASP A 158 -3.19 -20.07 23.94
CA ASP A 158 -3.99 -18.82 23.93
C ASP A 158 -3.12 -17.60 23.60
N ALA A 159 -1.91 -17.54 24.14
CA ALA A 159 -0.99 -16.42 23.88
C ALA A 159 -0.50 -16.36 22.42
N LEU A 160 -0.28 -17.54 21.80
CA LEU A 160 0.08 -17.62 20.37
C LEU A 160 -1.13 -17.47 19.47
N LYS A 161 -2.30 -17.92 19.93
CA LYS A 161 -3.54 -17.80 19.19
C LYS A 161 -3.86 -16.33 18.93
N ASP A 162 -3.88 -15.49 19.96
CA ASP A 162 -4.17 -14.06 19.83
C ASP A 162 -3.21 -13.37 18.84
N THR A 163 -1.93 -13.79 18.82
CA THR A 163 -0.91 -13.26 17.93
C THR A 163 -1.08 -13.72 16.47
N LEU A 164 -1.46 -14.99 16.26
CA LEU A 164 -1.42 -15.63 14.94
C LEU A 164 -2.80 -15.86 14.31
N GLU A 165 -3.90 -15.75 15.09
CA GLU A 165 -5.26 -15.93 14.56
C GLU A 165 -5.59 -15.00 13.38
N PRO A 166 -5.22 -13.69 13.41
CA PRO A 166 -5.47 -12.79 12.29
C PRO A 166 -4.74 -13.19 10.99
N THR A 167 -3.74 -14.05 11.09
CA THR A 167 -2.95 -14.56 9.95
C THR A 167 -3.08 -16.07 9.77
N TYR A 168 -4.18 -16.66 10.25
CA TYR A 168 -4.49 -18.09 10.11
C TYR A 168 -3.35 -19.02 10.60
N GLY A 169 -2.74 -18.67 11.73
CA GLY A 169 -1.65 -19.42 12.34
C GLY A 169 -0.29 -19.28 11.63
N MET A 170 -0.14 -18.28 10.78
CA MET A 170 1.12 -18.03 10.06
C MET A 170 1.85 -16.79 10.62
N ILE A 171 3.18 -16.86 10.62
CA ILE A 171 4.03 -15.71 10.92
C ILE A 171 4.21 -14.91 9.61
N VAL A 172 3.56 -13.75 9.52
CA VAL A 172 3.60 -12.84 8.38
C VAL A 172 4.36 -11.56 8.73
N TYR A 173 4.21 -11.08 9.97
CA TYR A 173 4.71 -9.78 10.41
C TYR A 173 5.90 -9.90 11.36
N GLN A 174 6.79 -8.91 11.27
CA GLN A 174 7.91 -8.76 12.21
C GLN A 174 7.43 -8.57 13.66
N GLU A 175 6.31 -7.89 13.83
CA GLU A 175 5.68 -7.66 15.12
C GLU A 175 5.21 -8.97 15.77
N GLN A 176 4.75 -9.95 14.99
CA GLN A 176 4.40 -11.28 15.50
C GLN A 176 5.64 -12.01 16.01
N VAL A 177 6.75 -11.92 15.28
CA VAL A 177 8.02 -12.47 15.76
C VAL A 177 8.40 -11.87 17.11
N MET A 178 8.33 -10.55 17.25
CA MET A 178 8.65 -9.87 18.51
C MET A 178 7.72 -10.30 19.65
N GLN A 179 6.41 -10.39 19.38
CA GLN A 179 5.43 -10.84 20.39
C GLN A 179 5.69 -12.28 20.84
N ILE A 180 5.98 -13.20 19.91
CA ILE A 180 6.30 -14.59 20.23
C ILE A 180 7.57 -14.67 21.10
N VAL A 181 8.62 -13.92 20.72
CA VAL A 181 9.89 -13.88 21.47
C VAL A 181 9.68 -13.32 22.90
N GLN A 182 8.83 -12.33 23.07
CA GLN A 182 8.48 -11.80 24.38
C GLN A 182 7.61 -12.79 25.19
N THR A 183 6.53 -13.30 24.61
CA THR A 183 5.55 -14.10 25.33
C THR A 183 6.09 -15.48 25.67
N ILE A 184 6.77 -16.15 24.73
CA ILE A 184 7.30 -17.52 24.92
C ILE A 184 8.70 -17.48 25.49
N GLY A 185 9.59 -16.64 24.97
CA GLY A 185 10.98 -16.54 25.41
C GLY A 185 11.18 -15.70 26.67
N GLY A 186 10.15 -14.98 27.14
CA GLY A 186 10.26 -14.10 28.31
C GLY A 186 11.20 -12.92 28.10
N MET A 187 11.55 -12.61 26.87
CA MET A 187 12.49 -11.53 26.55
C MET A 187 11.83 -10.15 26.68
N SER A 188 12.62 -9.14 26.99
CA SER A 188 12.17 -7.75 26.96
C SER A 188 11.84 -7.29 25.53
N LEU A 189 11.06 -6.20 25.39
CA LEU A 189 10.79 -5.59 24.08
C LEU A 189 12.07 -5.23 23.32
N GLY A 190 13.08 -4.68 24.01
CA GLY A 190 14.39 -4.38 23.41
C GLY A 190 15.13 -5.65 22.96
N GLY A 191 15.08 -6.73 23.75
CA GLY A 191 15.61 -8.04 23.36
C GLY A 191 14.94 -8.61 22.13
N ALA A 192 13.61 -8.55 22.07
CA ALA A 192 12.83 -9.01 20.92
C ALA A 192 13.16 -8.20 19.64
N ASP A 193 13.36 -6.88 19.74
CA ASP A 193 13.77 -6.07 18.59
C ASP A 193 15.18 -6.43 18.09
N ILE A 194 16.10 -6.71 19.00
CA ILE A 194 17.44 -7.18 18.63
C ILE A 194 17.37 -8.53 17.89
N VAL A 195 16.58 -9.49 18.41
CA VAL A 195 16.35 -10.79 17.75
C VAL A 195 15.78 -10.58 16.35
N ARG A 196 14.74 -9.76 16.19
CA ARG A 196 14.14 -9.43 14.90
C ARG A 196 15.17 -8.87 13.89
N ARG A 197 16.04 -7.95 14.36
CA ARG A 197 17.10 -7.36 13.52
C ARG A 197 18.17 -8.38 13.12
N ALA A 198 18.57 -9.26 14.04
CA ALA A 198 19.54 -10.31 13.79
C ALA A 198 19.02 -11.32 12.74
N MET A 199 17.75 -11.73 12.86
CA MET A 199 17.08 -12.59 11.89
C MET A 199 17.10 -11.98 10.48
N GLY A 200 16.82 -10.67 10.35
CA GLY A 200 16.89 -9.97 9.06
C GLY A 200 18.29 -9.94 8.44
N LYS A 201 19.35 -9.95 9.25
CA LYS A 201 20.76 -9.94 8.81
C LYS A 201 21.36 -11.34 8.62
N LYS A 202 20.64 -12.42 8.97
CA LYS A 202 21.05 -13.84 8.83
C LYS A 202 22.42 -14.15 9.47
N LYS A 203 22.70 -13.59 10.66
CA LYS A 203 23.94 -13.81 11.38
C LYS A 203 23.87 -15.09 12.21
N ILE A 204 24.40 -16.20 11.71
CA ILE A 204 24.27 -17.55 12.27
C ILE A 204 24.71 -17.63 13.75
N GLU A 205 25.87 -17.07 14.09
CA GLU A 205 26.39 -17.12 15.48
C GLU A 205 25.47 -16.36 16.47
N GLU A 206 24.95 -15.20 16.06
CA GLU A 206 24.00 -14.44 16.87
C GLU A 206 22.68 -15.23 17.03
N MET A 207 22.23 -15.90 15.99
CA MET A 207 20.99 -16.68 16.00
C MET A 207 21.07 -17.86 16.98
N GLN A 208 22.19 -18.60 17.02
CA GLN A 208 22.39 -19.67 17.98
C GLN A 208 22.33 -19.18 19.43
N LYS A 209 22.94 -18.00 19.71
CA LYS A 209 22.86 -17.38 21.02
C LYS A 209 21.41 -17.04 21.40
N TYR A 210 20.66 -16.42 20.49
CA TYR A 210 19.27 -16.04 20.75
C TYR A 210 18.33 -17.24 20.86
N ASN A 211 18.55 -18.32 20.09
CA ASN A 211 17.82 -19.57 20.24
C ASN A 211 17.99 -20.12 21.66
N LYS A 212 19.23 -20.17 22.16
CA LYS A 212 19.51 -20.63 23.51
C LYS A 212 18.80 -19.76 24.57
N GLU A 213 18.94 -18.44 24.48
CA GLU A 213 18.30 -17.48 25.38
C GLU A 213 16.77 -17.60 25.37
N PHE A 214 16.17 -17.70 24.20
CA PHE A 214 14.75 -17.92 24.02
C PHE A 214 14.28 -19.25 24.64
N SER A 215 15.01 -20.34 24.40
CA SER A 215 14.65 -21.67 24.89
C SER A 215 14.83 -21.78 26.45
N GLU A 216 15.84 -21.13 27.00
CA GLU A 216 16.01 -21.02 28.45
C GLU A 216 14.87 -20.19 29.08
N GLY A 217 14.49 -19.07 28.46
CA GLY A 217 13.37 -18.25 28.90
C GLY A 217 12.05 -18.98 28.86
N ALA A 218 11.83 -19.76 27.81
CA ALA A 218 10.64 -20.62 27.67
C ALA A 218 10.61 -21.73 28.75
N ALA A 219 11.73 -22.38 29.00
CA ALA A 219 11.85 -23.39 30.05
C ALA A 219 11.56 -22.84 31.45
N ASN A 220 11.98 -21.60 31.77
CA ASN A 220 11.64 -20.90 32.99
C ASN A 220 10.14 -20.62 33.16
N GLN A 221 9.38 -20.64 32.05
CA GLN A 221 7.90 -20.52 32.01
C GLN A 221 7.21 -21.89 32.00
N GLY A 222 7.94 -22.99 32.12
CA GLY A 222 7.39 -24.34 32.15
C GLY A 222 7.24 -25.01 30.80
N LEU A 223 7.79 -24.42 29.74
CA LEU A 223 7.79 -25.02 28.39
C LEU A 223 8.93 -26.01 28.20
N ASP A 224 8.74 -26.98 27.32
CA ASP A 224 9.81 -27.90 26.94
C ASP A 224 10.89 -27.15 26.13
N TYR A 225 12.14 -27.23 26.59
CA TYR A 225 13.29 -26.55 25.99
C TYR A 225 13.47 -26.91 24.51
N LYS A 226 13.34 -28.22 24.18
CA LYS A 226 13.53 -28.71 22.82
C LYS A 226 12.46 -28.17 21.88
N LYS A 227 11.20 -28.23 22.32
CA LYS A 227 10.08 -27.67 21.57
C LYS A 227 10.23 -26.15 21.38
N ALA A 228 10.73 -25.41 22.36
CA ALA A 228 11.03 -24.00 22.26
C ALA A 228 12.12 -23.74 21.21
N SER A 229 13.19 -24.53 21.21
CA SER A 229 14.24 -24.43 20.19
C SER A 229 13.71 -24.69 18.78
N GLU A 230 12.86 -25.69 18.60
CA GLU A 230 12.19 -26.00 17.32
C GLU A 230 11.27 -24.84 16.87
N LEU A 231 10.58 -24.16 17.80
CA LEU A 231 9.82 -22.97 17.51
C LEU A 231 10.70 -21.82 17.04
N PHE A 232 11.83 -21.60 17.71
CA PHE A 232 12.76 -20.55 17.34
C PHE A 232 13.31 -20.78 15.91
N ASP A 233 13.65 -21.99 15.56
CA ASP A 233 14.09 -22.37 14.21
C ASP A 233 12.98 -22.11 13.16
N LEU A 234 11.73 -22.36 13.53
CA LEU A 234 10.57 -22.04 12.70
C LEU A 234 10.41 -20.53 12.51
N ILE A 235 10.54 -19.76 13.61
CA ILE A 235 10.49 -18.29 13.57
C ILE A 235 11.63 -17.74 12.70
N GLU A 236 12.85 -18.27 12.85
CA GLU A 236 14.02 -17.87 12.06
C GLU A 236 13.76 -18.08 10.55
N LYS A 237 13.19 -19.21 10.19
CA LYS A 237 12.87 -19.54 8.81
C LYS A 237 11.88 -18.54 8.19
N PHE A 238 10.87 -18.11 8.94
CA PHE A 238 9.83 -17.19 8.47
C PHE A 238 10.22 -15.70 8.65
N ALA A 239 11.04 -15.37 9.65
CA ALA A 239 11.44 -14.01 9.94
C ALA A 239 12.24 -13.35 8.80
N GLY A 240 12.93 -14.13 7.98
CA GLY A 240 13.57 -13.66 6.74
C GLY A 240 12.60 -13.07 5.72
N TYR A 241 11.31 -13.37 5.85
CA TYR A 241 10.22 -12.85 5.01
C TYR A 241 9.25 -11.95 5.78
N GLY A 242 9.47 -11.73 7.09
CA GLY A 242 8.61 -10.90 7.93
C GLY A 242 8.48 -9.48 7.41
N PHE A 243 7.25 -8.99 7.32
CA PHE A 243 6.94 -7.63 6.87
C PHE A 243 6.59 -6.72 8.05
N ASN A 244 6.82 -5.42 7.94
CA ASN A 244 6.38 -4.46 8.95
C ASN A 244 4.85 -4.29 8.85
N LYS A 245 4.11 -4.69 9.90
CA LYS A 245 2.64 -4.61 9.92
C LYS A 245 2.15 -3.16 9.83
N SER A 246 2.82 -2.24 10.52
CA SER A 246 2.43 -0.83 10.52
C SER A 246 2.48 -0.22 9.12
N HIS A 247 3.51 -0.58 8.32
CA HIS A 247 3.60 -0.16 6.93
C HIS A 247 2.45 -0.74 6.09
N SER A 248 2.21 -2.06 6.17
CA SER A 248 1.09 -2.69 5.45
C SER A 248 -0.25 -2.10 5.85
N ALA A 249 -0.49 -1.83 7.13
CA ALA A 249 -1.74 -1.27 7.63
C ALA A 249 -1.99 0.13 7.07
N ALA A 250 -0.96 0.99 7.07
CA ALA A 250 -1.07 2.33 6.49
C ALA A 250 -1.42 2.28 4.99
N TYR A 251 -0.80 1.38 4.24
CA TYR A 251 -1.07 1.19 2.81
C TYR A 251 -2.43 0.51 2.57
N ALA A 252 -2.82 -0.44 3.42
CA ALA A 252 -4.14 -1.06 3.36
C ALA A 252 -5.27 -0.04 3.57
N MET A 253 -5.05 0.97 4.43
CA MET A 253 -6.00 2.06 4.61
C MET A 253 -6.21 2.84 3.31
N VAL A 254 -5.14 3.20 2.61
CA VAL A 254 -5.24 3.89 1.30
C VAL A 254 -5.90 2.99 0.25
N THR A 255 -5.59 1.68 0.28
CA THR A 255 -6.25 0.69 -0.60
C THR A 255 -7.76 0.63 -0.33
N PHE A 256 -8.13 0.53 0.94
CA PHE A 256 -9.54 0.50 1.36
C PHE A 256 -10.28 1.78 0.96
N GLN A 257 -9.68 2.96 1.20
CA GLN A 257 -10.27 4.25 0.83
C GLN A 257 -10.53 4.34 -0.68
N THR A 258 -9.58 3.91 -1.50
CA THR A 258 -9.78 3.90 -2.97
C THR A 258 -10.84 2.89 -3.41
N ALA A 259 -10.91 1.73 -2.75
CA ALA A 259 -11.94 0.73 -3.00
C ALA A 259 -13.33 1.22 -2.58
N TRP A 260 -13.44 1.86 -1.41
CA TRP A 260 -14.68 2.45 -0.91
C TRP A 260 -15.19 3.55 -1.85
N LEU A 261 -14.33 4.47 -2.27
CA LEU A 261 -14.69 5.51 -3.23
C LEU A 261 -15.17 4.92 -4.55
N LYS A 262 -14.48 3.92 -5.08
CA LYS A 262 -14.90 3.24 -6.31
C LYS A 262 -16.23 2.50 -6.16
N THR A 263 -16.55 2.00 -4.96
CA THR A 263 -17.79 1.28 -4.67
C THR A 263 -19.00 2.21 -4.56
N TYR A 264 -18.84 3.34 -3.87
CA TYR A 264 -19.97 4.21 -3.49
C TYR A 264 -20.08 5.46 -4.36
N TYR A 265 -18.94 5.95 -4.92
CA TYR A 265 -18.86 7.17 -5.71
C TYR A 265 -18.00 6.95 -6.96
N PRO A 266 -18.38 5.97 -7.80
CA PRO A 266 -17.53 5.55 -8.92
C PRO A 266 -17.25 6.65 -9.93
N GLN A 267 -18.19 7.57 -10.18
CA GLN A 267 -18.02 8.66 -11.13
C GLN A 267 -16.99 9.66 -10.61
N GLU A 268 -17.11 10.09 -9.36
CA GLU A 268 -16.22 11.03 -8.70
C GLU A 268 -14.81 10.45 -8.57
N PHE A 269 -14.71 9.17 -8.20
CA PHE A 269 -13.43 8.46 -8.11
C PHE A 269 -12.74 8.37 -9.47
N MET A 270 -13.46 7.96 -10.51
CA MET A 270 -12.89 7.84 -11.87
C MET A 270 -12.54 9.22 -12.46
N ALA A 271 -13.32 10.26 -12.20
CA ALA A 271 -12.99 11.63 -12.59
C ALA A 271 -11.70 12.14 -11.92
N ALA A 272 -11.56 11.93 -10.61
CA ALA A 272 -10.36 12.28 -9.85
C ALA A 272 -9.13 11.50 -10.34
N LEU A 273 -9.29 10.21 -10.65
CA LEU A 273 -8.23 9.35 -11.16
C LEU A 273 -7.76 9.80 -12.55
N LEU A 274 -8.69 10.09 -13.46
CA LEU A 274 -8.40 10.62 -14.79
C LEU A 274 -7.68 11.97 -14.71
N THR A 275 -8.09 12.84 -13.79
CA THR A 275 -7.45 14.14 -13.54
C THR A 275 -5.99 13.96 -13.10
N SER A 276 -5.74 13.07 -12.14
CA SER A 276 -4.39 12.80 -11.63
C SER A 276 -3.42 12.27 -12.68
N GLU A 277 -3.92 11.61 -13.71
CA GLU A 277 -3.12 10.99 -14.76
C GLU A 277 -3.29 11.68 -16.13
N LYS A 278 -3.85 12.89 -16.18
CA LYS A 278 -4.16 13.64 -17.42
C LYS A 278 -2.98 13.77 -18.39
N ASP A 279 -1.75 13.82 -17.85
CA ASP A 279 -0.52 13.94 -18.65
C ASP A 279 0.01 12.60 -19.16
N ASN A 280 -0.59 11.46 -18.76
CA ASN A 280 -0.21 10.11 -19.19
C ASN A 280 -1.31 9.50 -20.05
N THR A 281 -1.16 9.63 -21.36
CA THR A 281 -2.16 9.18 -22.35
C THR A 281 -2.52 7.69 -22.19
N ASP A 282 -1.53 6.81 -21.93
CA ASP A 282 -1.78 5.37 -21.79
C ASP A 282 -2.65 5.06 -20.58
N LYS A 283 -2.40 5.74 -19.47
CA LYS A 283 -3.23 5.61 -18.26
C LYS A 283 -4.62 6.21 -18.45
N VAL A 284 -4.72 7.36 -19.09
CA VAL A 284 -6.02 7.98 -19.41
C VAL A 284 -6.87 7.02 -20.24
N VAL A 285 -6.31 6.41 -21.30
CA VAL A 285 -7.02 5.41 -22.11
C VAL A 285 -7.46 4.22 -21.26
N LYS A 286 -6.55 3.66 -20.44
CA LYS A 286 -6.87 2.54 -19.54
C LYS A 286 -8.04 2.86 -18.60
N TYR A 287 -8.08 4.07 -18.02
CA TYR A 287 -9.12 4.45 -17.07
C TYR A 287 -10.43 4.84 -17.76
N ILE A 288 -10.38 5.36 -18.99
CA ILE A 288 -11.57 5.54 -19.84
C ILE A 288 -12.22 4.18 -20.13
N ASP A 289 -11.43 3.17 -20.48
CA ASP A 289 -11.95 1.82 -20.76
C ASP A 289 -12.54 1.18 -19.49
N GLU A 290 -11.92 1.42 -18.34
CA GLU A 290 -12.47 0.98 -17.05
C GLU A 290 -13.80 1.68 -16.74
N ALA A 291 -13.89 3.00 -16.92
CA ALA A 291 -15.15 3.74 -16.73
C ALA A 291 -16.27 3.21 -17.64
N LYS A 292 -15.96 2.93 -18.91
CA LYS A 292 -16.92 2.29 -19.84
C LYS A 292 -17.36 0.91 -19.37
N ARG A 293 -16.42 0.09 -18.89
CA ARG A 293 -16.72 -1.23 -18.33
C ARG A 293 -17.64 -1.15 -17.11
N MET A 294 -17.48 -0.11 -16.30
CA MET A 294 -18.37 0.22 -15.18
C MET A 294 -19.68 0.86 -15.60
N LYS A 295 -19.93 0.99 -16.92
CA LYS A 295 -21.12 1.65 -17.49
C LYS A 295 -21.25 3.14 -17.13
N ILE A 296 -20.13 3.79 -16.84
CA ILE A 296 -20.05 5.23 -16.62
C ILE A 296 -19.94 5.90 -18.00
N PHE A 297 -20.84 6.81 -18.29
CA PHE A 297 -20.78 7.59 -19.53
C PHE A 297 -19.67 8.65 -19.43
N LEU A 298 -18.87 8.77 -20.50
CA LEU A 298 -17.93 9.88 -20.66
C LEU A 298 -18.44 10.82 -21.73
N GLY A 299 -18.72 12.06 -21.34
CA GLY A 299 -19.04 13.15 -22.25
C GLY A 299 -17.80 13.63 -23.00
N ALA A 300 -17.97 14.04 -24.25
CA ALA A 300 -16.92 14.70 -25.01
C ALA A 300 -16.53 16.05 -24.37
N PRO A 301 -15.33 16.58 -24.65
CA PRO A 301 -14.98 17.93 -24.24
C PRO A 301 -16.04 18.94 -24.74
N ASP A 302 -16.52 19.79 -23.86
CA ASP A 302 -17.55 20.77 -24.14
C ASP A 302 -17.10 22.13 -23.59
N ILE A 303 -16.99 23.13 -24.47
CA ILE A 303 -16.49 24.45 -24.10
C ILE A 303 -17.38 25.17 -23.07
N ASN A 304 -18.69 24.87 -23.06
CA ASN A 304 -19.66 25.48 -22.17
C ASN A 304 -19.82 24.74 -20.83
N HIS A 305 -19.46 23.46 -20.76
CA HIS A 305 -19.73 22.61 -19.59
C HIS A 305 -18.46 22.04 -18.93
N SER A 306 -17.43 21.69 -19.74
CA SER A 306 -16.21 21.11 -19.21
C SER A 306 -15.41 22.09 -18.35
N GLN A 307 -14.75 21.58 -17.34
CA GLN A 307 -13.82 22.30 -16.47
C GLN A 307 -12.37 22.08 -16.92
N LEU A 308 -11.41 22.65 -16.22
CA LEU A 308 -9.99 22.36 -16.43
C LEU A 308 -9.71 20.86 -16.26
N GLU A 309 -10.27 20.28 -15.21
CA GLU A 309 -10.13 18.87 -14.81
C GLU A 309 -11.37 18.05 -15.22
N PHE A 310 -11.23 16.72 -15.18
CA PHE A 310 -12.40 15.85 -15.33
C PHE A 310 -13.37 16.09 -14.18
N SER A 311 -14.65 16.11 -14.46
CA SER A 311 -15.69 16.36 -13.47
C SER A 311 -16.82 15.37 -13.59
N ALA A 312 -17.45 15.03 -12.46
CA ALA A 312 -18.65 14.23 -12.41
C ALA A 312 -19.88 15.13 -12.38
N ILE A 313 -20.83 14.91 -13.28
CA ILE A 313 -22.08 15.68 -13.38
C ILE A 313 -23.28 14.75 -13.56
N THR A 314 -24.48 15.30 -13.28
CA THR A 314 -25.74 14.67 -13.72
C THR A 314 -26.32 15.49 -14.86
N LYS A 315 -26.51 14.88 -16.02
CA LYS A 315 -27.14 15.48 -17.20
C LYS A 315 -28.24 14.54 -17.71
N ASP A 316 -29.41 15.08 -17.95
CA ASP A 316 -30.57 14.31 -18.42
C ASP A 316 -30.89 13.09 -17.51
N GLU A 317 -30.82 13.27 -16.21
CA GLU A 317 -30.98 12.25 -15.16
C GLU A 317 -29.93 11.12 -15.22
N GLN A 318 -28.89 11.29 -16.02
CA GLN A 318 -27.78 10.33 -16.13
C GLN A 318 -26.50 10.90 -15.54
N ASP A 319 -25.88 10.12 -14.66
CA ASP A 319 -24.56 10.41 -14.12
C ASP A 319 -23.46 10.14 -15.14
N GLN A 320 -22.60 11.12 -15.34
CA GLN A 320 -21.52 11.04 -16.33
C GLN A 320 -20.27 11.79 -15.89
N ILE A 321 -19.16 11.46 -16.52
CA ILE A 321 -17.90 12.19 -16.40
C ILE A 321 -17.75 13.08 -17.61
N LEU A 322 -17.52 14.37 -17.42
CA LEU A 322 -17.11 15.28 -18.49
C LEU A 322 -15.59 15.29 -18.64
N PHE A 323 -15.16 15.28 -19.88
CA PHE A 323 -13.74 15.35 -20.22
C PHE A 323 -13.17 16.74 -19.85
N GLY A 324 -12.06 16.76 -19.10
CA GLY A 324 -11.39 18.01 -18.71
C GLY A 324 -10.70 18.70 -19.89
N LEU A 325 -10.89 19.99 -20.07
CA LEU A 325 -10.25 20.75 -21.15
C LEU A 325 -8.72 20.72 -21.07
N GLY A 326 -8.17 20.69 -19.85
CA GLY A 326 -6.73 20.59 -19.62
C GLY A 326 -6.10 19.24 -19.97
N ALA A 327 -6.89 18.20 -20.22
CA ALA A 327 -6.41 16.90 -20.69
C ALA A 327 -6.35 16.81 -22.23
N ILE A 328 -6.79 17.85 -22.94
CA ILE A 328 -6.72 17.91 -24.41
C ILE A 328 -5.29 18.25 -24.81
N LYS A 329 -4.69 17.39 -25.61
CA LYS A 329 -3.30 17.59 -26.07
C LYS A 329 -3.15 18.91 -26.82
N GLY A 330 -2.24 19.74 -26.34
CA GLY A 330 -1.93 21.05 -26.93
C GLY A 330 -2.79 22.21 -26.41
N VAL A 331 -3.70 21.97 -25.47
CA VAL A 331 -4.45 22.99 -24.77
C VAL A 331 -3.75 23.27 -23.43
N GLY A 332 -3.19 24.46 -23.27
CA GLY A 332 -2.51 24.89 -22.04
C GLY A 332 -3.51 25.38 -20.98
N GLU A 333 -3.11 25.30 -19.71
CA GLU A 333 -3.94 25.70 -18.56
C GLU A 333 -4.42 27.17 -18.67
N ALA A 334 -3.55 28.10 -19.04
CA ALA A 334 -3.90 29.50 -19.23
C ALA A 334 -5.00 29.72 -20.32
N ALA A 335 -5.01 28.89 -21.37
CA ALA A 335 -6.06 28.95 -22.39
C ALA A 335 -7.40 28.45 -21.84
N VAL A 336 -7.38 27.40 -21.02
CA VAL A 336 -8.60 26.91 -20.35
C VAL A 336 -9.13 27.92 -19.35
N GLU A 337 -8.26 28.54 -18.54
CA GLU A 337 -8.66 29.61 -17.60
C GLU A 337 -9.34 30.76 -18.32
N SER A 338 -8.80 31.21 -19.47
CA SER A 338 -9.43 32.24 -20.30
C SER A 338 -10.81 31.82 -20.82
N ILE A 339 -10.98 30.55 -21.18
CA ILE A 339 -12.30 30.01 -21.61
C ILE A 339 -13.28 30.03 -20.41
N LEU A 340 -12.83 29.58 -19.25
CA LEU A 340 -13.66 29.56 -18.03
C LEU A 340 -14.08 30.97 -17.59
N GLU A 341 -13.18 31.93 -17.68
CA GLU A 341 -13.45 33.34 -17.39
C GLU A 341 -14.46 33.93 -18.39
N ALA A 342 -14.21 33.79 -19.70
CA ALA A 342 -15.11 34.28 -20.72
C ALA A 342 -16.53 33.67 -20.66
N ARG A 343 -16.65 32.44 -20.22
CA ARG A 343 -17.93 31.73 -20.02
C ARG A 343 -18.80 32.35 -18.93
N THR A 344 -18.23 33.11 -17.99
CA THR A 344 -19.01 33.83 -16.95
C THR A 344 -19.94 34.89 -17.55
N ASP A 345 -19.63 35.43 -18.73
CA ASP A 345 -20.42 36.40 -19.45
C ASP A 345 -21.54 35.79 -20.29
N GLY A 346 -21.59 34.44 -20.37
CA GLY A 346 -22.58 33.67 -21.08
C GLY A 346 -21.98 32.50 -21.88
N GLU A 347 -22.84 31.62 -22.36
CA GLU A 347 -22.39 30.48 -23.14
C GLU A 347 -21.82 30.90 -24.51
N PHE A 348 -20.77 30.21 -24.92
CA PHE A 348 -20.24 30.36 -26.28
C PHE A 348 -21.32 29.93 -27.29
N LYS A 349 -21.53 30.77 -28.28
CA LYS A 349 -22.39 30.50 -29.42
C LYS A 349 -21.50 30.13 -30.62
N ASP A 350 -21.99 29.29 -31.51
CA ASP A 350 -21.30 28.83 -32.73
C ASP A 350 -20.60 29.96 -33.49
#